data_ada6c7953d42ae1bb264231c2bb3c9a1
#
_entry.id   ada6c7953d42ae1bb264231c2bb3c9a1
#
_cell.length_a   1.000
_cell.length_b   1.000
_cell.length_c   1.000
_cell.angle_alpha   90.00
_cell.angle_beta   90.00
_cell.angle_gamma   90.00
#
_symmetry.space_group_name_H-M   'P 1'
#
loop_
_entity.id
_entity.type
_entity.pdbx_description
1 polymer ?
#
loop_
_entity_poly.entity_id
_entity_poly.type
_entity_poly.pdbx_seq_one_letter_code
_entity_poly.pdbx_strand_id
1 'polypeptide(L)'
;MKKLALCYDFDGTLCSGYMQNQKLIPDCKIDVRKFWKEVTNNSKKNKIDPTLSYLLHLENKMYEAKIEISKKNFNIYGKKLKLFPGVTDWFKRINKFGKKHN
;
A
#
# COMPACT_ATOMS: atom_id res chain seq x y z
N MET A 1 -8.40 32.43 11.39
CA MET A 1 -8.74 31.08 11.90
C MET A 1 -7.54 30.17 11.70
N LYS A 2 -7.08 29.54 12.76
CA LYS A 2 -5.99 28.56 12.68
C LYS A 2 -6.55 27.24 12.14
N LYS A 3 -5.84 26.60 11.21
CA LYS A 3 -6.18 25.29 10.67
C LYS A 3 -5.19 24.26 11.19
N LEU A 4 -5.67 23.11 11.62
CA LEU A 4 -4.86 21.96 12.01
C LEU A 4 -5.02 20.87 10.94
N ALA A 5 -3.91 20.37 10.42
CA ALA A 5 -3.89 19.22 9.53
C ALA A 5 -3.29 18.02 10.28
N LEU A 6 -3.99 16.88 10.24
CA LEU A 6 -3.51 15.62 10.76
C LEU A 6 -3.09 14.74 9.56
N CYS A 7 -1.80 14.45 9.47
CA CYS A 7 -1.24 13.63 8.41
C CYS A 7 -0.94 12.23 8.93
N TYR A 8 -1.34 11.21 8.18
CA TYR A 8 -1.14 9.80 8.54
C TYR A 8 -0.31 9.10 7.48
N ASP A 9 0.63 8.27 7.91
CA ASP A 9 1.21 7.25 7.06
C ASP A 9 0.17 6.14 6.81
N PHE A 10 0.35 5.32 5.79
CA PHE A 10 -0.58 4.25 5.46
C PHE A 10 -0.07 2.89 5.91
N ASP A 11 1.04 2.42 5.32
CA ASP A 11 1.62 1.12 5.60
C ASP A 11 2.13 1.04 7.05
N GLY A 12 1.62 0.10 7.82
CA GLY A 12 1.96 -0.06 9.24
C GLY A 12 1.27 0.93 10.18
N THR A 13 0.51 1.90 9.67
CA THR A 13 -0.23 2.90 10.45
C THR A 13 -1.73 2.71 10.35
N LEU A 14 -2.28 2.65 9.16
CA LEU A 14 -3.71 2.41 8.92
C LEU A 14 -4.00 0.94 8.61
N CYS A 15 -3.01 0.19 8.15
CA CYS A 15 -3.08 -1.25 7.95
C CYS A 15 -1.80 -1.92 8.45
N SER A 16 -1.85 -3.24 8.68
CA SER A 16 -0.68 -4.02 9.07
C SER A 16 0.27 -4.21 7.89
N GLY A 17 1.55 -3.91 8.09
CA GLY A 17 2.60 -4.07 7.08
C GLY A 17 2.37 -3.23 5.83
N TYR A 18 2.91 -3.68 4.70
CA TYR A 18 2.71 -3.04 3.41
C TYR A 18 1.38 -3.46 2.78
N MET A 19 0.62 -2.50 2.24
CA MET A 19 -0.69 -2.77 1.64
C MET A 19 -0.63 -3.78 0.49
N GLN A 20 0.41 -3.76 -0.33
CA GLN A 20 0.58 -4.68 -1.45
C GLN A 20 0.86 -6.12 -1.03
N ASN A 21 1.31 -6.36 0.20
CA ASN A 21 1.55 -7.69 0.74
C ASN A 21 0.26 -8.46 1.04
N GLN A 22 -0.86 -7.74 1.25
CA GLN A 22 -2.10 -8.37 1.68
C GLN A 22 -2.75 -9.21 0.59
N LYS A 23 -2.78 -8.72 -0.65
CA LYS A 23 -3.49 -9.39 -1.73
C LYS A 23 -2.76 -9.34 -3.07
N LEU A 24 -2.23 -8.19 -3.46
CA LEU A 24 -1.68 -8.00 -4.80
C LEU A 24 -0.48 -8.90 -5.08
N ILE A 25 0.53 -8.91 -4.20
CA ILE A 25 1.71 -9.76 -4.38
C ILE A 25 1.34 -11.26 -4.35
N PRO A 26 0.51 -11.75 -3.39
CA PRO A 26 0.05 -13.14 -3.44
C PRO A 26 -0.72 -13.50 -4.72
N ASP A 27 -1.54 -12.61 -5.25
CA ASP A 27 -2.27 -12.85 -6.51
C ASP A 27 -1.33 -12.91 -7.72
N CYS A 28 -0.14 -12.32 -7.64
CA CYS A 28 0.93 -12.49 -8.62
C CYS A 28 1.61 -13.88 -8.57
N LYS A 29 1.12 -14.81 -7.75
CA LYS A 29 1.65 -16.18 -7.61
C LYS A 29 3.10 -16.23 -7.13
N ILE A 30 3.50 -15.26 -6.32
CA ILE A 30 4.82 -15.21 -5.69
C ILE A 30 4.67 -15.05 -4.18
N ASP A 31 5.53 -15.75 -3.44
CA ASP A 31 5.65 -15.56 -1.99
C ASP A 31 6.14 -14.14 -1.65
N VAL A 32 5.54 -13.51 -0.65
CA VAL A 32 5.85 -12.13 -0.27
C VAL A 32 7.31 -11.93 0.11
N ARG A 33 7.90 -12.86 0.87
CA ARG A 33 9.33 -12.78 1.26
C ARG A 33 10.25 -12.92 0.06
N LYS A 34 9.91 -13.84 -0.84
CA LYS A 34 10.65 -14.03 -2.11
C LYS A 34 10.60 -12.77 -2.96
N PHE A 35 9.42 -12.18 -3.11
CA PHE A 35 9.24 -10.92 -3.86
C PHE A 35 10.18 -9.82 -3.34
N TRP A 36 10.16 -9.54 -2.05
CA TRP A 36 10.99 -8.48 -1.47
C TRP A 36 12.49 -8.80 -1.49
N LYS A 37 12.86 -10.06 -1.37
CA LYS A 37 14.25 -10.50 -1.56
C LYS A 37 14.75 -10.23 -2.98
N GLU A 38 13.94 -10.53 -3.98
CA GLU A 38 14.26 -10.26 -5.39
C GLU A 38 14.37 -8.76 -5.65
N VAL A 39 13.46 -7.94 -5.11
CA VAL A 39 13.52 -6.47 -5.18
C VAL A 39 14.82 -5.94 -4.60
N THR A 40 15.19 -6.36 -3.41
CA THR A 40 16.43 -5.93 -2.73
C THR A 40 17.67 -6.34 -3.50
N ASN A 41 17.72 -7.58 -3.98
CA ASN A 41 18.84 -8.09 -4.75
C ASN A 41 19.02 -7.32 -6.06
N ASN A 42 17.92 -7.04 -6.77
CA ASN A 42 17.94 -6.27 -8.00
C ASN A 42 18.40 -4.83 -7.78
N SER A 43 17.89 -4.18 -6.73
CA SER A 43 18.31 -2.84 -6.32
C SER A 43 19.83 -2.76 -6.09
N LYS A 44 20.38 -3.70 -5.32
CA LYS A 44 21.81 -3.74 -5.02
C LYS A 44 22.67 -4.08 -6.24
N LYS A 45 22.28 -5.10 -7.01
CA LYS A 45 23.02 -5.56 -8.19
C LYS A 45 23.10 -4.48 -9.27
N ASN A 46 22.01 -3.82 -9.55
CA ASN A 46 21.89 -2.84 -10.64
C ASN A 46 22.05 -1.39 -10.17
N LYS A 47 22.32 -1.17 -8.88
CA LYS A 47 22.49 0.17 -8.28
C LYS A 47 21.33 1.11 -8.60
N ILE A 48 20.11 0.61 -8.48
CA ILE A 48 18.89 1.38 -8.70
C ILE A 48 18.16 1.61 -7.36
N ASP A 49 17.38 2.68 -7.32
CA ASP A 49 16.57 3.02 -6.15
C ASP A 49 15.64 1.86 -5.76
N PRO A 50 15.55 1.51 -4.45
CA PRO A 50 14.71 0.40 -3.99
C PRO A 50 13.23 0.55 -4.37
N THR A 51 12.69 1.77 -4.36
CA THR A 51 11.30 2.03 -4.75
C THR A 51 11.10 1.76 -6.24
N LEU A 52 12.02 2.22 -7.08
CA LEU A 52 11.99 1.95 -8.51
C LEU A 52 12.11 0.44 -8.79
N SER A 53 13.04 -0.25 -8.10
CA SER A 53 13.20 -1.71 -8.19
C SER A 53 11.90 -2.44 -7.84
N TYR A 54 11.25 -2.02 -6.77
CA TYR A 54 9.97 -2.58 -6.34
C TYR A 54 8.87 -2.38 -7.39
N LEU A 55 8.71 -1.18 -7.92
CA LEU A 55 7.67 -0.88 -8.90
C LEU A 55 7.87 -1.66 -10.21
N LEU A 56 9.10 -1.71 -10.72
CA LEU A 56 9.42 -2.50 -11.91
C LEU A 56 9.19 -4.00 -11.70
N HIS A 57 9.58 -4.53 -10.54
CA HIS A 57 9.39 -5.93 -10.23
C HIS A 57 7.90 -6.29 -10.09
N LEU A 58 7.12 -5.41 -9.44
CA LEU A 58 5.68 -5.59 -9.32
C LEU A 58 4.99 -5.58 -10.69
N GLU A 59 5.33 -4.62 -11.55
CA GLU A 59 4.82 -4.55 -12.93
C GLU A 59 5.06 -5.85 -13.68
N ASN A 60 6.30 -6.36 -13.65
CA ASN A 60 6.66 -7.63 -14.29
C ASN A 60 5.85 -8.80 -13.72
N LYS A 61 5.71 -8.90 -12.42
CA LYS A 61 4.93 -9.98 -11.78
C LYS A 61 3.44 -9.90 -12.08
N MET A 62 2.88 -8.70 -12.14
CA MET A 62 1.49 -8.51 -12.58
C MET A 62 1.30 -8.94 -14.03
N TYR A 63 2.23 -8.57 -14.90
CA TYR A 63 2.21 -9.00 -16.32
C TYR A 63 2.26 -10.52 -16.45
N GLU A 64 3.21 -11.19 -15.79
CA GLU A 64 3.34 -12.65 -15.77
C GLU A 64 2.07 -13.34 -15.25
N ALA A 65 1.41 -12.76 -14.24
CA ALA A 65 0.18 -13.28 -13.64
C ALA A 65 -1.09 -12.88 -14.41
N LYS A 66 -0.96 -12.16 -15.53
CA LYS A 66 -2.08 -11.63 -16.32
C LYS A 66 -3.03 -10.73 -15.52
N ILE A 67 -2.47 -9.96 -14.60
CA ILE A 67 -3.20 -8.95 -13.82
C ILE A 67 -3.05 -7.61 -14.53
N GLU A 68 -4.15 -7.06 -14.99
CA GLU A 68 -4.16 -5.77 -15.69
C GLU A 68 -3.75 -4.62 -14.77
N ILE A 69 -2.83 -3.78 -15.24
CA ILE A 69 -2.43 -2.55 -14.56
C ILE A 69 -3.40 -1.45 -14.97
N SER A 70 -4.45 -1.25 -14.19
CA SER A 70 -5.48 -0.24 -14.43
C SER A 70 -5.97 0.38 -13.11
N LYS A 71 -6.46 1.61 -13.19
CA LYS A 71 -7.10 2.30 -12.06
C LYS A 71 -8.25 1.46 -11.48
N LYS A 72 -9.06 0.85 -12.36
CA LYS A 72 -10.17 -0.02 -11.95
C LYS A 72 -9.67 -1.18 -11.09
N ASN A 73 -8.61 -1.84 -11.53
CA ASN A 73 -8.06 -3.01 -10.84
C ASN A 73 -7.41 -2.62 -9.50
N PHE A 74 -6.64 -1.54 -9.47
CA PHE A 74 -6.09 -1.02 -8.21
C PHE A 74 -7.19 -0.60 -7.22
N ASN A 75 -8.30 -0.03 -7.68
CA ASN A 75 -9.45 0.25 -6.82
C ASN A 75 -10.05 -1.03 -6.20
N ILE A 76 -10.13 -2.12 -6.97
CA ILE A 76 -10.58 -3.42 -6.46
C ILE A 76 -9.63 -3.93 -5.37
N TYR A 77 -8.31 -3.86 -5.57
CA TYR A 77 -7.33 -4.24 -4.56
C TYR A 77 -7.40 -3.34 -3.32
N GLY A 78 -7.55 -2.02 -3.50
CA GLY A 78 -7.72 -1.08 -2.40
C GLY A 78 -8.93 -1.40 -1.51
N LYS A 79 -10.06 -1.78 -2.10
CA LYS A 79 -11.27 -2.17 -1.37
C LYS A 79 -11.11 -3.47 -0.57
N LYS A 80 -10.17 -4.32 -0.94
CA LYS A 80 -9.89 -5.59 -0.25
C LYS A 80 -8.88 -5.45 0.90
N LEU A 81 -8.32 -4.28 1.10
CA LEU A 81 -7.36 -4.03 2.18
C LEU A 81 -8.02 -4.17 3.54
N LYS A 82 -7.36 -4.89 4.43
CA LYS A 82 -7.74 -5.02 5.83
C LYS A 82 -7.09 -3.89 6.62
N LEU A 83 -7.88 -2.93 7.04
CA LEU A 83 -7.44 -1.82 7.88
C LEU A 83 -7.47 -2.21 9.36
N PHE A 84 -6.71 -1.50 10.18
CA PHE A 84 -6.81 -1.67 11.63
C PHE A 84 -8.22 -1.31 12.13
N PRO A 85 -8.69 -1.95 13.24
CA PRO A 85 -9.99 -1.63 13.82
C PRO A 85 -10.14 -0.14 14.10
N GLY A 86 -11.28 0.44 13.72
CA GLY A 86 -11.62 1.85 13.95
C GLY A 86 -11.12 2.83 12.90
N VAL A 87 -10.28 2.42 11.93
CA VAL A 87 -9.75 3.32 10.89
C VAL A 87 -10.85 3.84 9.97
N THR A 88 -11.79 2.99 9.58
CA THR A 88 -12.85 3.35 8.61
C THR A 88 -13.73 4.51 9.03
N ASP A 89 -13.95 4.72 10.32
CA ASP A 89 -14.75 5.82 10.87
C ASP A 89 -13.92 6.88 11.61
N TRP A 90 -12.61 6.66 11.77
CA TRP A 90 -11.70 7.56 12.50
C TRP A 90 -11.73 8.99 11.98
N PHE A 91 -11.60 9.17 10.67
CA PHE A 91 -11.53 10.49 10.06
C PHE A 91 -12.81 11.30 10.30
N LYS A 92 -13.97 10.63 10.23
CA LYS A 92 -15.26 11.24 10.53
C LYS A 92 -15.34 11.64 12.01
N ARG A 93 -14.88 10.78 12.91
CA ARG A 93 -14.91 11.02 14.37
C ARG A 93 -14.00 12.18 14.76
N ILE A 94 -12.74 12.19 14.28
CA ILE A 94 -11.78 13.25 14.65
C ILE A 94 -12.19 14.61 14.07
N ASN A 95 -12.74 14.65 12.87
CA ASN A 95 -13.27 15.88 12.30
C ASN A 95 -14.48 16.42 13.08
N LYS A 96 -15.36 15.54 13.52
CA LYS A 96 -16.50 15.93 14.39
C LYS A 96 -16.01 16.47 15.73
N PHE A 97 -15.03 15.82 16.34
CA PHE A 97 -14.40 16.27 17.57
C PHE A 97 -13.78 17.66 17.40
N GLY A 98 -12.97 17.86 16.36
CA GLY A 98 -12.35 19.16 16.07
C GLY A 98 -13.37 20.28 15.92
N LYS A 99 -14.45 20.05 15.20
CA LYS A 99 -15.54 21.04 15.05
C LYS A 99 -16.23 21.40 16.36
N LYS A 100 -16.36 20.43 17.27
CA LYS A 100 -17.00 20.64 18.58
C LYS A 100 -16.13 21.46 19.54
N HIS A 101 -14.80 21.35 19.42
CA HIS A 101 -13.83 21.94 20.34
C HIS A 101 -13.02 23.10 19.73
N ASN A 102 -13.46 23.60 18.62
CA ASN A 102 -12.79 24.70 17.92
C ASN A 102 -13.11 26.08 18.55
#